data_b9940ede2dbde4744a9ea61b75c72efd
#
_entry.id   b9940ede2dbde4744a9ea61b75c72efd
#
_cell.length_a   1.000
_cell.length_b   1.000
_cell.length_c   1.000
_cell.angle_alpha   90.00
_cell.angle_beta   90.00
_cell.angle_gamma   90.00
#
_symmetry.space_group_name_H-M   'P 1'
#
loop_
_entity.id
_entity.type
_entity.pdbx_description
1 polymer ?
#
loop_
_entity_poly.entity_id
_entity_poly.type
_entity_poly.pdbx_seq_one_letter_code
_entity_poly.pdbx_strand_id
1 'polypeptide(L)'
;RILDAFTQSGMHFNALYSRGGGVNSRIWNQIRCDIYQHPIHVLEDADNSGLIGAALLAGKGVGLIQNMEQVAKENIHVRETYYPNTSSQATYAEMQKAYMAAHNALLPTFEFLKHANIVTRNEDASFSTSSTFENN
;
A
#
# COMPACT_ATOMS: atom_id res chain seq x y z
N ARG A 1 3.53 -11.03 6.36
CA ARG A 1 4.99 -10.76 6.26
C ARG A 1 5.37 -9.35 6.71
N ILE A 2 4.78 -8.29 6.10
CA ILE A 2 5.13 -6.90 6.48
C ILE A 2 4.71 -6.61 7.93
N LEU A 3 3.49 -6.95 8.30
CA LEU A 3 3.01 -6.78 9.68
C LEU A 3 3.81 -7.62 10.68
N ASP A 4 4.16 -8.85 10.31
CA ASP A 4 5.01 -9.72 11.15
C ASP A 4 6.39 -9.08 11.39
N ALA A 5 6.98 -8.48 10.35
CA ALA A 5 8.25 -7.77 10.49
C ALA A 5 8.15 -6.56 11.44
N PHE A 6 7.05 -5.79 11.36
CA PHE A 6 6.81 -4.70 12.30
C PHE A 6 6.64 -5.20 13.72
N THR A 7 5.85 -6.25 13.93
CA THR A 7 5.66 -6.85 15.26
C THR A 7 6.99 -7.38 15.83
N GLN A 8 7.80 -8.06 15.00
CA GLN A 8 9.12 -8.55 15.40
C GLN A 8 10.10 -7.42 15.74
N SER A 9 9.96 -6.24 15.14
CA SER A 9 10.74 -5.04 15.49
C SER A 9 10.24 -4.31 16.75
N GLY A 10 9.23 -4.87 17.45
CA GLY A 10 8.66 -4.30 18.65
C GLY A 10 7.59 -3.23 18.42
N MET A 11 7.16 -3.01 17.18
CA MET A 11 6.06 -2.10 16.90
C MET A 11 4.71 -2.73 17.26
N HIS A 12 3.89 -1.95 17.97
CA HIS A 12 2.52 -2.28 18.30
C HIS A 12 1.58 -1.31 17.57
N PHE A 13 0.51 -1.83 17.01
CA PHE A 13 -0.53 -1.04 16.37
C PHE A 13 -1.90 -1.63 16.69
N ASN A 14 -2.88 -0.75 16.91
CA ASN A 14 -4.24 -1.15 17.29
C ASN A 14 -5.18 -1.25 16.08
N ALA A 15 -4.83 -0.57 14.98
CA ALA A 15 -5.61 -0.55 13.75
C ALA A 15 -4.74 -0.23 12.54
N LEU A 16 -5.27 -0.54 11.36
CA LEU A 16 -4.64 -0.25 10.08
C LEU A 16 -5.49 0.76 9.31
N TYR A 17 -4.84 1.74 8.70
CA TYR A 17 -5.50 2.70 7.82
C TYR A 17 -5.32 2.27 6.36
N SER A 18 -6.43 2.11 5.66
CA SER A 18 -6.43 1.63 4.27
C SER A 18 -6.67 2.76 3.28
N ARG A 19 -5.89 2.76 2.19
CA ARG A 19 -5.85 3.79 1.14
C ARG A 19 -5.82 3.16 -0.25
N GLY A 20 -6.09 3.99 -1.27
CA GLY A 20 -6.04 3.63 -2.68
C GLY A 20 -7.29 2.92 -3.18
N GLY A 21 -7.41 2.72 -4.50
CA GLY A 21 -8.63 2.25 -5.16
C GLY A 21 -9.21 0.92 -4.64
N GLY A 22 -8.38 0.06 -4.05
CA GLY A 22 -8.84 -1.20 -3.46
C GLY A 22 -9.78 -1.03 -2.25
N VAL A 23 -9.82 0.14 -1.61
CA VAL A 23 -10.67 0.39 -0.42
C VAL A 23 -12.15 0.53 -0.76
N ASN A 24 -12.51 0.70 -2.03
CA ASN A 24 -13.88 0.80 -2.48
C ASN A 24 -14.60 -0.57 -2.53
N SER A 25 -13.86 -1.66 -2.43
CA SER A 25 -14.42 -3.01 -2.33
C SER A 25 -14.61 -3.41 -0.86
N ARG A 26 -15.86 -3.46 -0.41
CA ARG A 26 -16.21 -3.95 0.94
C ARG A 26 -15.70 -5.36 1.20
N ILE A 27 -15.86 -6.23 0.22
CA ILE A 27 -15.41 -7.63 0.31
C ILE A 27 -13.89 -7.67 0.51
N TRP A 28 -13.14 -6.89 -0.27
CA TRP A 28 -11.68 -6.84 -0.16
C TRP A 28 -11.21 -6.29 1.18
N ASN A 29 -11.89 -5.26 1.70
CA ASN A 29 -11.59 -4.71 3.02
C ASN A 29 -11.82 -5.75 4.12
N GLN A 30 -12.93 -6.51 4.07
CA GLN A 30 -13.21 -7.56 5.05
C GLN A 30 -12.18 -8.70 4.96
N ILE A 31 -11.86 -9.19 3.76
CA ILE A 31 -10.83 -10.22 3.56
C ILE A 31 -9.49 -9.78 4.18
N ARG A 32 -9.05 -8.56 3.91
CA ARG A 32 -7.80 -8.05 4.50
C ARG A 32 -7.88 -7.95 6.02
N CYS A 33 -9.00 -7.47 6.54
CA CYS A 33 -9.24 -7.39 7.97
C CYS A 33 -9.14 -8.77 8.65
N ASP A 34 -9.76 -9.78 8.04
CA ASP A 34 -9.76 -11.16 8.52
C ASP A 34 -8.37 -11.79 8.47
N ILE A 35 -7.59 -11.49 7.40
CA ILE A 35 -6.21 -11.99 7.26
C ILE A 35 -5.28 -11.32 8.28
N TYR A 36 -5.41 -10.02 8.48
CA TYR A 36 -4.50 -9.26 9.34
C TYR A 36 -4.86 -9.37 10.82
N GLN A 37 -6.09 -9.78 11.15
CA GLN A 37 -6.61 -9.87 12.51
C GLN A 37 -6.49 -8.53 13.27
N HIS A 38 -6.58 -7.41 12.53
CA HIS A 38 -6.59 -6.05 13.08
C HIS A 38 -7.70 -5.25 12.43
N PRO A 39 -8.34 -4.33 13.17
CA PRO A 39 -9.30 -3.42 12.58
C PRO A 39 -8.70 -2.64 11.41
N ILE A 40 -9.49 -2.47 10.34
CA ILE A 40 -9.11 -1.65 9.18
C ILE A 40 -10.04 -0.45 9.12
N HIS A 41 -9.46 0.74 9.21
CA HIS A 41 -10.13 2.01 8.98
C HIS A 41 -9.97 2.43 7.53
N VAL A 42 -11.09 2.64 6.84
CA VAL A 42 -11.13 3.23 5.50
C VAL A 42 -11.40 4.72 5.65
N LEU A 43 -10.55 5.53 5.06
CA LEU A 43 -10.65 6.98 5.12
C LEU A 43 -11.66 7.51 4.09
N GLU A 44 -12.27 8.67 4.35
CA GLU A 44 -13.21 9.31 3.43
C GLU A 44 -12.56 9.61 2.08
N ASP A 45 -11.38 10.21 2.08
CA ASP A 45 -10.63 10.58 0.87
C ASP A 45 -9.51 9.59 0.54
N ALA A 46 -9.76 8.29 0.72
CA ALA A 46 -8.75 7.26 0.55
C ALA A 46 -8.11 7.24 -0.85
N ASP A 47 -8.86 7.59 -1.89
CA ASP A 47 -8.38 7.64 -3.28
C ASP A 47 -7.47 8.86 -3.52
N ASN A 48 -7.71 9.97 -2.82
CA ASN A 48 -6.98 11.23 -2.97
C ASN A 48 -5.88 11.43 -1.93
N SER A 49 -5.64 10.45 -1.09
CA SER A 49 -4.69 10.58 0.04
C SER A 49 -3.27 10.98 -0.38
N GLY A 50 -2.82 10.60 -1.58
CA GLY A 50 -1.54 11.03 -2.13
C GLY A 50 -1.51 12.53 -2.46
N LEU A 51 -2.59 13.04 -3.07
CA LEU A 51 -2.74 14.47 -3.39
C LEU A 51 -2.82 15.32 -2.12
N ILE A 52 -3.58 14.88 -1.13
CA ILE A 52 -3.68 15.53 0.17
C ILE A 52 -2.30 15.60 0.84
N GLY A 53 -1.58 14.48 0.86
CA GLY A 53 -0.23 14.44 1.42
C GLY A 53 0.74 15.40 0.70
N ALA A 54 0.70 15.44 -0.62
CA ALA A 54 1.52 16.37 -1.41
C ALA A 54 1.16 17.84 -1.12
N ALA A 55 -0.14 18.16 -1.04
CA ALA A 55 -0.61 19.51 -0.72
C ALA A 55 -0.17 19.95 0.69
N LEU A 56 -0.26 19.04 1.68
CA LEU A 56 0.20 19.31 3.04
C LEU A 56 1.72 19.59 3.08
N LEU A 57 2.52 18.79 2.38
CA LEU A 57 3.96 18.98 2.28
C LEU A 57 4.32 20.33 1.60
N ALA A 58 3.64 20.65 0.51
CA ALA A 58 3.83 21.93 -0.18
C ALA A 58 3.47 23.11 0.73
N GLY A 59 2.31 23.04 1.41
CA GLY A 59 1.89 24.06 2.39
C GLY A 59 2.88 24.24 3.53
N LYS A 60 3.49 23.15 4.00
CA LYS A 60 4.57 23.20 4.99
C LYS A 60 5.82 23.87 4.43
N GLY A 61 6.19 23.52 3.20
CA GLY A 61 7.39 24.06 2.53
C GLY A 61 7.33 25.56 2.30
N VAL A 62 6.15 26.12 2.01
CA VAL A 62 5.96 27.58 1.84
C VAL A 62 5.54 28.31 3.12
N GLY A 63 5.53 27.62 4.26
CA GLY A 63 5.24 28.22 5.56
C GLY A 63 3.76 28.48 5.87
N LEU A 64 2.83 28.03 5.03
CA LEU A 64 1.38 28.14 5.28
C LEU A 64 0.92 27.22 6.40
N ILE A 65 1.53 26.04 6.54
CA ILE A 65 1.22 25.07 7.57
C ILE A 65 2.32 25.10 8.63
N GLN A 66 2.00 25.55 9.83
CA GLN A 66 2.93 25.58 10.96
C GLN A 66 2.96 24.24 11.69
N ASN A 67 1.80 23.67 11.98
CA ASN A 67 1.65 22.41 12.69
C ASN A 67 1.05 21.32 11.77
N MET A 68 1.94 20.49 11.21
CA MET A 68 1.57 19.40 10.32
C MET A 68 0.69 18.36 11.01
N GLU A 69 0.98 18.04 12.26
CA GLU A 69 0.26 17.01 13.02
C GLU A 69 -1.19 17.42 13.26
N GLN A 70 -1.41 18.68 13.62
CA GLN A 70 -2.76 19.21 13.82
C GLN A 70 -3.56 19.16 12.51
N VAL A 71 -3.01 19.70 11.42
CA VAL A 71 -3.70 19.73 10.12
C VAL A 71 -3.94 18.29 9.60
N ALA A 72 -3.00 17.37 9.81
CA ALA A 72 -3.20 15.98 9.45
C ALA A 72 -4.37 15.35 10.24
N LYS A 73 -4.45 15.58 11.54
CA LYS A 73 -5.56 15.10 12.39
C LYS A 73 -6.91 15.68 11.97
N GLU A 74 -6.95 16.96 11.62
CA GLU A 74 -8.17 17.65 11.17
C GLU A 74 -8.67 17.14 9.81
N ASN A 75 -7.80 16.56 8.99
CA ASN A 75 -8.13 16.06 7.65
C ASN A 75 -8.22 14.53 7.56
N ILE A 76 -8.00 13.79 8.64
CA ILE A 76 -8.14 12.34 8.66
C ILE A 76 -9.52 11.98 9.24
N HIS A 77 -10.47 11.68 8.34
CA HIS A 77 -11.81 11.22 8.71
C HIS A 77 -11.98 9.75 8.32
N VAL A 78 -12.46 8.94 9.27
CA VAL A 78 -12.75 7.52 9.03
C VAL A 78 -14.16 7.40 8.49
N ARG A 79 -14.29 6.92 7.26
CA ARG A 79 -15.57 6.62 6.60
C ARG A 79 -16.22 5.36 7.14
N GLU A 80 -15.42 4.31 7.29
CA GLU A 80 -15.89 2.97 7.65
C GLU A 80 -14.80 2.20 8.38
N THR A 81 -15.19 1.35 9.34
CA THR A 81 -14.27 0.46 10.05
C THR A 81 -14.70 -0.99 9.88
N TYR A 82 -13.78 -1.83 9.51
CA TYR A 82 -13.94 -3.28 9.43
C TYR A 82 -13.29 -3.93 10.65
N TYR A 83 -13.98 -4.92 11.20
CA TYR A 83 -13.46 -5.72 12.32
C TYR A 83 -13.24 -7.16 11.88
N PRO A 84 -12.19 -7.85 12.40
CA PRO A 84 -11.90 -9.22 12.05
C PRO A 84 -13.06 -10.16 12.38
N ASN A 85 -13.38 -11.05 11.42
CA ASN A 85 -14.30 -12.14 11.64
C ASN A 85 -13.53 -13.35 12.20
N THR A 86 -13.72 -13.65 13.45
CA THR A 86 -13.01 -14.75 14.14
C THR A 86 -13.33 -16.12 13.55
N SER A 87 -14.50 -16.30 12.93
CA SER A 87 -14.87 -17.57 12.28
C SER A 87 -14.03 -17.88 11.04
N SER A 88 -13.48 -16.87 10.38
CA SER A 88 -12.64 -17.02 9.19
C SER A 88 -11.16 -17.22 9.52
N GLN A 89 -10.76 -16.99 10.76
CA GLN A 89 -9.35 -16.95 11.18
C GLN A 89 -8.59 -18.23 10.87
N ALA A 90 -9.15 -19.39 11.22
CA ALA A 90 -8.51 -20.67 10.99
C ALA A 90 -8.29 -20.94 9.48
N THR A 91 -9.29 -20.62 8.66
CA THR A 91 -9.21 -20.78 7.20
C THR A 91 -8.10 -19.91 6.61
N TYR A 92 -8.05 -18.63 6.97
CA TYR A 92 -7.00 -17.72 6.45
C TYR A 92 -5.61 -18.06 6.98
N ALA A 93 -5.49 -18.59 8.20
CA ALA A 93 -4.21 -19.06 8.73
C ALA A 93 -3.66 -20.24 7.89
N GLU A 94 -4.50 -21.20 7.51
CA GLU A 94 -4.09 -22.32 6.64
C GLU A 94 -3.76 -21.84 5.21
N MET A 95 -4.54 -20.91 4.65
CA MET A 95 -4.25 -20.31 3.34
C MET A 95 -2.91 -19.56 3.36
N GLN A 96 -2.58 -18.88 4.46
CA GLN A 96 -1.30 -18.19 4.61
C GLN A 96 -0.11 -19.15 4.66
N LYS A 97 -0.27 -20.30 5.32
CA LYS A 97 0.76 -21.37 5.29
C LYS A 97 0.99 -21.87 3.86
N ALA A 98 -0.09 -22.16 3.12
CA ALA A 98 0.00 -22.57 1.72
C ALA A 98 0.66 -21.51 0.84
N TYR A 99 0.28 -20.23 1.02
CA TYR A 99 0.92 -19.11 0.32
C TYR A 99 2.44 -19.02 0.60
N MET A 100 2.83 -19.15 1.86
CA MET A 100 4.25 -19.11 2.24
C MET A 100 5.03 -20.31 1.68
N ALA A 101 4.44 -21.50 1.66
CA ALA A 101 5.04 -22.68 1.05
C ALA A 101 5.25 -22.48 -0.46
N ALA A 102 4.24 -21.99 -1.18
CA ALA A 102 4.34 -21.67 -2.60
C ALA A 102 5.39 -20.58 -2.87
N HIS A 103 5.39 -19.50 -2.08
CA HIS A 103 6.39 -18.44 -2.19
C HIS A 103 7.82 -18.99 -2.06
N ASN A 104 8.06 -19.78 -1.02
CA ASN A 104 9.40 -20.35 -0.78
C ASN A 104 9.82 -21.32 -1.88
N ALA A 105 8.89 -22.10 -2.43
CA ALA A 105 9.15 -22.99 -3.55
C ALA A 105 9.53 -22.24 -4.85
N LEU A 106 9.02 -21.01 -5.02
CA LEU A 106 9.30 -20.18 -6.19
C LEU A 106 10.59 -19.36 -6.07
N LEU A 107 11.16 -19.18 -4.88
CA LEU A 107 12.37 -18.38 -4.69
C LEU A 107 13.54 -18.82 -5.60
N PRO A 108 13.87 -20.12 -5.76
CA PRO A 108 14.95 -20.54 -6.67
C PRO A 108 14.68 -20.16 -8.12
N THR A 109 13.40 -20.20 -8.55
CA THR A 109 12.98 -19.79 -9.90
C THR A 109 13.18 -18.28 -10.10
N PHE A 110 12.84 -17.47 -9.12
CA PHE A 110 13.05 -16.01 -9.18
C PHE A 110 14.54 -15.65 -9.23
N GLU A 111 15.38 -16.33 -8.45
CA GLU A 111 16.83 -16.14 -8.52
C GLU A 111 17.39 -16.56 -9.87
N PHE A 112 16.94 -17.70 -10.41
CA PHE A 112 17.33 -18.13 -11.76
C PHE A 112 16.95 -17.07 -12.81
N LEU A 113 15.72 -16.55 -12.80
CA LEU A 113 15.26 -15.55 -13.75
C LEU A 113 16.02 -14.22 -13.65
N LYS A 114 16.40 -13.82 -12.44
CA LYS A 114 17.23 -12.64 -12.19
C LYS A 114 18.61 -12.75 -12.86
N HIS A 115 19.24 -13.93 -12.82
CA HIS A 115 20.54 -14.18 -13.41
C HIS A 115 20.48 -14.57 -14.89
N ALA A 116 19.35 -15.05 -15.37
CA ALA A 116 19.19 -15.51 -16.75
C ALA A 116 19.11 -14.38 -17.80
N ASN A 117 19.20 -13.11 -17.39
CA ASN A 117 19.13 -11.92 -18.26
C ASN A 117 17.92 -11.94 -19.22
N ILE A 118 16.84 -12.65 -18.87
CA ILE A 118 15.65 -12.83 -19.71
C ILE A 118 14.87 -11.50 -19.83
N VAL A 119 15.05 -10.60 -18.86
CA VAL A 119 14.58 -9.22 -18.96
C VAL A 119 15.75 -8.38 -19.46
N THR A 120 15.99 -8.40 -20.76
CA THR A 120 16.75 -7.32 -21.39
C THR A 120 15.94 -6.05 -21.15
N ARG A 121 16.37 -5.25 -20.20
CA ARG A 121 15.99 -3.84 -20.15
C ARG A 121 16.42 -3.31 -21.53
N ASN A 122 15.49 -2.98 -22.38
CA ASN A 122 15.78 -2.20 -23.58
C ASN A 122 16.25 -0.82 -23.11
N GLU A 123 17.52 -0.71 -22.71
CA GLU A 123 18.19 0.55 -22.41
C GLU A 123 18.35 1.40 -23.67
N ASP A 124 18.08 0.80 -24.86
CA ASP A 124 18.19 1.47 -26.16
C ASP A 124 16.88 2.15 -26.64
N ALA A 125 15.82 2.18 -25.83
CA ALA A 125 14.70 3.04 -26.09
C ALA A 125 15.09 4.49 -25.74
N SER A 126 16.06 5.04 -26.48
CA SER A 126 16.30 6.47 -26.54
C SER A 126 15.00 7.12 -27.03
N PHE A 127 14.30 7.74 -26.11
CA PHE A 127 13.16 8.59 -26.41
C PHE A 127 13.71 9.79 -27.19
N SER A 128 13.74 9.68 -28.51
CA SER A 128 14.02 10.84 -29.38
C SER A 128 12.80 11.76 -29.31
N THR A 129 12.84 12.69 -28.39
CA THR A 129 11.95 13.85 -28.43
C THR A 129 12.37 14.73 -29.62
N SER A 130 11.84 14.44 -30.80
CA SER A 130 11.85 15.43 -31.88
C SER A 130 10.78 16.49 -31.57
N SER A 131 11.18 17.51 -30.85
CA SER A 131 10.41 18.74 -30.72
C SER A 131 10.58 19.56 -31.99
N THR A 132 9.73 19.35 -32.98
CA THR A 132 9.49 20.33 -34.02
C THR A 132 8.19 21.05 -33.72
N PHE A 133 8.27 22.06 -32.87
CA PHE A 133 7.32 23.16 -32.92
C PHE A 133 7.85 24.16 -33.93
N GLU A 134 7.42 24.04 -35.19
CA GLU A 134 7.52 25.14 -36.16
C GLU A 134 6.36 26.10 -35.90
N ASN A 135 6.74 27.36 -35.73
CA ASN A 135 5.84 28.50 -35.67
C ASN A 135 5.10 28.66 -37.02
N ASN A 136 3.78 28.87 -36.94
CA ASN A 136 3.04 29.77 -37.83
C ASN A 136 1.84 30.33 -37.06
#